data_57ada74d7e0253aeb49261415babd7cb
#
_entry.id   57ada74d7e0253aeb49261415babd7cb
#
_cell.length_a   1.000
_cell.length_b   1.000
_cell.length_c   1.000
_cell.angle_alpha   90.00
_cell.angle_beta   90.00
_cell.angle_gamma   90.00
#
_symmetry.space_group_name_H-M   'P 1'
#
loop_
_entity.id
_entity.type
_entity.pdbx_description
1 polymer ?
#
loop_
_entity_poly.entity_id
_entity_poly.type
_entity_poly.pdbx_seq_one_letter_code
_entity_poly.pdbx_strand_id
1 'polypeptide(L)'
;MALRNAYDVFLLSKKTNAKVSVNALDKLTNPLNCFLAACYEIFNKVDSLEFNNTKMTASYLSVFNSQFTNKKKIKRRHKRIKRYLFLKSRLGIIYKSLIYKEYRVWLFKRVTDKNWYKEKLVQLGFKK
;
A
#
# COMPACT_ATOMS: atom_id res chain seq x y z
N MET A 1 -2.41 6.78 5.49
CA MET A 1 -1.40 7.82 5.79
C MET A 1 -1.61 8.27 7.22
N ALA A 2 -0.57 8.29 8.04
CA ALA A 2 -0.67 8.78 9.41
C ALA A 2 -0.59 10.33 9.39
N LEU A 3 -1.60 11.01 9.96
CA LEU A 3 -1.65 12.49 10.01
C LEU A 3 -0.43 13.08 10.72
N ARG A 4 0.10 12.38 11.73
CA ARG A 4 1.34 12.79 12.42
C ARG A 4 2.50 12.96 11.45
N ASN A 5 2.75 11.98 10.60
CA ASN A 5 3.85 12.05 9.63
C ASN A 5 3.66 13.21 8.62
N ALA A 6 2.40 13.49 8.23
CA ALA A 6 2.10 14.63 7.37
C ALA A 6 2.39 15.97 8.06
N TYR A 7 2.07 16.08 9.35
CA TYR A 7 2.36 17.27 10.15
C TYR A 7 3.86 17.47 10.36
N ASP A 8 4.61 16.40 10.62
CA ASP A 8 6.07 16.45 10.76
C ASP A 8 6.72 16.97 9.45
N VAL A 9 6.27 16.47 8.30
CA VAL A 9 6.73 16.96 6.99
C VAL A 9 6.36 18.42 6.76
N PHE A 10 5.16 18.85 7.17
CA PHE A 10 4.75 20.26 7.09
C PHE A 10 5.64 21.17 7.93
N LEU A 11 5.99 20.78 9.16
CA LEU A 11 6.91 21.55 10.01
C LEU A 11 8.33 21.62 9.42
N LEU A 12 8.83 20.52 8.90
CA LEU A 12 10.15 20.45 8.26
C LEU A 12 10.19 21.26 6.96
N SER A 13 9.12 21.27 6.18
CA SER A 13 9.05 22.01 4.92
C SER A 13 9.20 23.53 5.08
N LYS A 14 8.88 24.05 6.27
CA LYS A 14 9.12 25.48 6.61
C LYS A 14 10.59 25.83 6.82
N LYS A 15 11.43 24.81 7.08
CA LYS A 15 12.89 24.99 7.33
C LYS A 15 13.74 24.54 6.15
N THR A 16 13.25 23.60 5.35
CA THR A 16 13.98 22.99 4.23
C THR A 16 13.08 22.89 3.01
N ASN A 17 13.66 22.90 1.81
CA ASN A 17 12.90 22.67 0.59
C ASN A 17 12.54 21.19 0.45
N ALA A 18 11.27 20.85 0.75
CA ALA A 18 10.79 19.47 0.73
C ALA A 18 10.91 18.81 -0.66
N LYS A 19 10.69 19.56 -1.74
CA LYS A 19 10.80 19.08 -3.12
C LYS A 19 12.22 18.70 -3.48
N VAL A 20 13.20 19.52 -3.10
CA VAL A 20 14.62 19.23 -3.32
C VAL A 20 15.06 18.01 -2.52
N SER A 21 14.66 17.93 -1.25
CA SER A 21 14.98 16.79 -0.39
C SER A 21 14.41 15.48 -0.93
N VAL A 22 13.20 15.48 -1.47
CA VAL A 22 12.57 14.29 -2.10
C VAL A 22 13.32 13.89 -3.37
N ASN A 23 13.71 14.86 -4.20
CA ASN A 23 14.42 14.58 -5.46
C ASN A 23 15.85 14.01 -5.23
N ALA A 24 16.47 14.31 -4.09
CA ALA A 24 17.77 13.74 -3.71
C ALA A 24 17.72 12.23 -3.37
N LEU A 25 16.52 11.65 -3.22
CA LEU A 25 16.32 10.24 -2.84
C LEU A 25 15.92 9.39 -4.05
N ASP A 26 16.85 9.10 -4.96
CA ASP A 26 16.64 8.46 -6.27
C ASP A 26 15.57 7.36 -6.31
N LYS A 27 15.78 6.27 -5.57
CA LYS A 27 14.87 5.11 -5.58
C LYS A 27 13.50 5.37 -4.94
N LEU A 28 13.40 6.36 -4.06
CA LEU A 28 12.20 6.69 -3.31
C LEU A 28 11.52 7.98 -3.80
N THR A 29 12.08 8.65 -4.80
CA THR A 29 11.56 9.92 -5.34
C THR A 29 10.06 9.85 -5.68
N ASN A 30 9.62 8.84 -6.41
CA ASN A 30 8.22 8.72 -6.81
C ASN A 30 7.25 8.52 -5.63
N PRO A 31 7.45 7.54 -4.72
CA PRO A 31 6.55 7.36 -3.58
C PRO A 31 6.59 8.55 -2.62
N LEU A 32 7.75 9.18 -2.39
CA LEU A 32 7.86 10.35 -1.54
C LEU A 32 7.22 11.58 -2.16
N ASN A 33 7.36 11.76 -3.47
CA ASN A 33 6.68 12.84 -4.20
C ASN A 33 5.14 12.68 -4.14
N CYS A 34 4.62 11.45 -4.24
CA CYS A 34 3.20 11.17 -4.01
C CYS A 34 2.75 11.48 -2.57
N PHE A 35 3.61 11.19 -1.59
CA PHE A 35 3.33 11.52 -0.19
C PHE A 35 3.32 13.05 0.02
N LEU A 36 4.29 13.76 -0.56
CA LEU A 36 4.37 15.21 -0.52
C LEU A 36 3.14 15.86 -1.16
N ALA A 37 2.68 15.34 -2.30
CA ALA A 37 1.44 15.77 -2.94
C ALA A 37 0.21 15.62 -2.01
N ALA A 38 0.13 14.51 -1.27
CA ALA A 38 -0.94 14.33 -0.28
C ALA A 38 -0.82 15.31 0.90
N CYS A 39 0.39 15.61 1.37
CA CYS A 39 0.61 16.64 2.40
C CYS A 39 0.17 18.03 1.89
N TYR A 40 0.52 18.38 0.67
CA TYR A 40 0.09 19.60 0.02
C TYR A 40 -1.43 19.79 0.01
N GLU A 41 -2.17 18.72 -0.35
CA GLU A 41 -3.64 18.75 -0.31
C GLU A 41 -4.21 18.85 1.12
N ILE A 42 -3.61 18.15 2.10
CA ILE A 42 -4.07 18.17 3.50
C ILE A 42 -3.91 19.57 4.12
N PHE A 43 -2.80 20.25 3.82
CA PHE A 43 -2.47 21.56 4.41
C PHE A 43 -2.87 22.75 3.53
N ASN A 44 -3.90 22.58 2.68
CA ASN A 44 -4.48 23.66 1.86
C ASN A 44 -3.48 24.32 0.90
N LYS A 45 -2.66 23.52 0.23
CA LYS A 45 -1.78 23.95 -0.87
C LYS A 45 -0.71 24.97 -0.45
N VAL A 46 -0.06 24.72 0.68
CA VAL A 46 1.03 25.57 1.17
C VAL A 46 2.26 25.44 0.28
N ASP A 47 2.84 26.54 -0.16
CA ASP A 47 3.99 26.59 -1.09
C ASP A 47 5.21 25.79 -0.61
N SER A 48 5.46 25.75 0.71
CA SER A 48 6.55 24.96 1.29
C SER A 48 6.43 23.44 1.05
N LEU A 49 5.25 22.95 0.64
CA LEU A 49 4.96 21.55 0.32
C LEU A 49 4.83 21.32 -1.20
N GLU A 50 5.34 22.21 -2.04
CA GLU A 50 5.31 22.04 -3.49
C GLU A 50 5.91 20.70 -3.91
N PHE A 51 5.33 20.07 -4.90
CA PHE A 51 5.71 18.74 -5.38
C PHE A 51 5.81 18.68 -6.90
N ASN A 52 6.46 17.65 -7.44
CA ASN A 52 6.54 17.43 -8.89
C ASN A 52 5.22 16.87 -9.40
N ASN A 53 4.53 17.63 -10.27
CA ASN A 53 3.28 17.17 -10.88
C ASN A 53 3.57 16.17 -12.01
N THR A 54 3.36 14.89 -11.74
CA THR A 54 3.53 13.77 -12.68
C THR A 54 2.22 13.02 -12.85
N LYS A 55 2.11 12.20 -13.91
CA LYS A 55 0.94 11.29 -14.08
C LYS A 55 0.73 10.40 -12.85
N MET A 56 1.80 10.04 -12.17
CA MET A 56 1.76 9.20 -10.97
C MET A 56 1.18 9.96 -9.77
N THR A 57 1.60 11.21 -9.53
CA THR A 57 1.05 12.05 -8.46
C THR A 57 -0.42 12.39 -8.70
N ALA A 58 -0.81 12.70 -9.92
CA ALA A 58 -2.21 12.95 -10.27
C ALA A 58 -3.09 11.72 -10.02
N SER A 59 -2.64 10.54 -10.45
CA SER A 59 -3.34 9.28 -10.17
C SER A 59 -3.43 8.98 -8.67
N TYR A 60 -2.35 9.23 -7.93
CA TYR A 60 -2.31 9.04 -6.48
C TYR A 60 -3.29 9.98 -5.76
N LEU A 61 -3.30 11.27 -6.11
CA LEU A 61 -4.23 12.26 -5.54
C LEU A 61 -5.69 11.93 -5.84
N SER A 62 -6.01 11.50 -7.07
CA SER A 62 -7.36 11.04 -7.41
C SER A 62 -7.82 9.90 -6.50
N VAL A 63 -6.92 8.94 -6.23
CA VAL A 63 -7.19 7.84 -5.29
C VAL A 63 -7.31 8.35 -3.86
N PHE A 64 -6.41 9.22 -3.44
CA PHE A 64 -6.37 9.82 -2.11
C PHE A 64 -7.68 10.57 -1.84
N ASN A 65 -8.09 11.47 -2.72
CA ASN A 65 -9.33 12.24 -2.58
C ASN A 65 -10.58 11.35 -2.60
N SER A 66 -10.57 10.28 -3.42
CA SER A 66 -11.67 9.30 -3.41
C SER A 66 -11.84 8.58 -2.07
N GLN A 67 -10.82 8.57 -1.20
CA GLN A 67 -10.90 7.96 0.13
C GLN A 67 -11.79 8.76 1.10
N PHE A 68 -11.93 10.06 0.88
CA PHE A 68 -12.80 10.90 1.72
C PHE A 68 -14.24 10.91 1.23
N THR A 69 -14.45 10.71 -0.08
CA THR A 69 -15.78 10.85 -0.71
C THR A 69 -16.57 9.56 -0.78
N ASN A 70 -15.92 8.38 -0.86
CA ASN A 70 -16.63 7.13 -1.13
C ASN A 70 -16.13 5.92 -0.33
N LYS A 71 -16.66 5.78 0.91
CA LYS A 71 -16.34 4.66 1.83
C LYS A 71 -16.59 3.27 1.20
N LYS A 72 -17.63 3.10 0.35
CA LYS A 72 -17.93 1.81 -0.31
C LYS A 72 -16.85 1.44 -1.33
N LYS A 73 -16.36 2.42 -2.10
CA LYS A 73 -15.28 2.22 -3.09
C LYS A 73 -13.97 1.79 -2.41
N ILE A 74 -13.64 2.41 -1.28
CA ILE A 74 -12.46 2.06 -0.46
C ILE A 74 -12.57 0.60 0.03
N LYS A 75 -13.70 0.24 0.64
CA LYS A 75 -13.90 -1.12 1.17
C LYS A 75 -13.74 -2.18 0.06
N ARG A 76 -14.29 -1.93 -1.14
CA ARG A 76 -14.11 -2.81 -2.31
C ARG A 76 -12.66 -2.90 -2.75
N ARG A 77 -11.93 -1.77 -2.79
CA ARG A 77 -10.50 -1.73 -3.15
C ARG A 77 -9.64 -2.49 -2.15
N HIS A 78 -9.82 -2.27 -0.85
CA HIS A 78 -9.12 -3.01 0.20
C HIS A 78 -9.36 -4.52 0.08
N LYS A 79 -10.61 -4.93 -0.18
CA LYS A 79 -10.95 -6.34 -0.40
C LYS A 79 -10.22 -6.93 -1.62
N ARG A 80 -10.09 -6.17 -2.74
CA ARG A 80 -9.32 -6.60 -3.93
C ARG A 80 -7.82 -6.73 -3.62
N ILE A 81 -7.23 -5.71 -2.99
CA ILE A 81 -5.80 -5.72 -2.63
C ILE A 81 -5.50 -6.89 -1.70
N LYS A 82 -6.33 -7.10 -0.67
CA LYS A 82 -6.18 -8.23 0.27
C LYS A 82 -6.22 -9.58 -0.46
N ARG A 83 -7.17 -9.76 -1.40
CA ARG A 83 -7.26 -10.97 -2.22
C ARG A 83 -6.03 -11.15 -3.12
N TYR A 84 -5.60 -10.09 -3.79
CA TYR A 84 -4.41 -10.12 -4.64
C TYR A 84 -3.15 -10.52 -3.86
N LEU A 85 -2.89 -9.88 -2.72
CA LEU A 85 -1.75 -10.19 -1.86
C LEU A 85 -1.81 -11.63 -1.34
N PHE A 86 -3.01 -12.10 -0.97
CA PHE A 86 -3.22 -13.49 -0.58
C PHE A 86 -2.87 -14.46 -1.70
N LEU A 87 -3.38 -14.25 -2.91
CA LEU A 87 -3.08 -15.11 -4.07
C LEU A 87 -1.60 -15.07 -4.42
N LYS A 88 -0.98 -13.87 -4.48
CA LYS A 88 0.44 -13.72 -4.75
C LYS A 88 1.31 -14.49 -3.75
N SER A 89 0.99 -14.40 -2.46
CA SER A 89 1.73 -15.14 -1.42
C SER A 89 1.59 -16.66 -1.59
N ARG A 90 0.41 -17.16 -2.01
CA ARG A 90 0.17 -18.60 -2.23
C ARG A 90 0.89 -19.12 -3.46
N LEU A 91 0.86 -18.37 -4.57
CA LEU A 91 1.64 -18.71 -5.76
C LEU A 91 3.13 -18.77 -5.46
N GLY A 92 3.65 -17.85 -4.63
CA GLY A 92 5.04 -17.90 -4.17
C GLY A 92 5.39 -19.16 -3.37
N ILE A 93 4.46 -19.65 -2.52
CA ILE A 93 4.65 -20.91 -1.78
C ILE A 93 4.62 -22.11 -2.72
N ILE A 94 3.67 -22.15 -3.66
CA ILE A 94 3.59 -23.21 -4.67
C ILE A 94 4.89 -23.24 -5.50
N TYR A 95 5.35 -22.11 -6.00
CA TYR A 95 6.61 -22.02 -6.73
C TYR A 95 7.80 -22.54 -5.90
N LYS A 96 7.92 -22.12 -4.63
CA LYS A 96 8.95 -22.63 -3.73
C LYS A 96 8.83 -24.14 -3.47
N SER A 97 7.61 -24.68 -3.43
CA SER A 97 7.42 -26.12 -3.23
C SER A 97 7.86 -26.97 -4.43
N LEU A 98 7.91 -26.41 -5.64
CA LEU A 98 8.48 -27.09 -6.81
C LEU A 98 10.00 -27.21 -6.69
N ILE A 99 10.66 -26.20 -6.12
CA ILE A 99 12.13 -26.14 -6.04
C ILE A 99 12.63 -26.83 -4.76
N TYR A 100 12.02 -26.58 -3.61
CA TYR A 100 12.52 -27.01 -2.31
C TYR A 100 11.68 -28.13 -1.70
N LYS A 101 12.33 -29.25 -1.33
CA LYS A 101 11.68 -30.44 -0.71
C LYS A 101 10.97 -30.10 0.60
N GLU A 102 11.53 -29.22 1.41
CA GLU A 102 10.98 -28.80 2.70
C GLU A 102 9.61 -28.12 2.54
N TYR A 103 9.47 -27.25 1.53
CA TYR A 103 8.19 -26.62 1.20
C TYR A 103 7.15 -27.60 0.67
N ARG A 104 7.56 -28.66 -0.04
CA ARG A 104 6.67 -29.74 -0.48
C ARG A 104 6.09 -30.50 0.70
N VAL A 105 6.94 -30.95 1.63
CA VAL A 105 6.51 -31.68 2.83
C VAL A 105 5.58 -30.81 3.69
N TRP A 106 5.93 -29.56 3.87
CA TRP A 106 5.11 -28.60 4.61
C TRP A 106 3.75 -28.40 3.92
N LEU A 107 3.73 -28.23 2.59
CA LEU A 107 2.51 -28.04 1.81
C LEU A 107 1.60 -29.28 1.91
N PHE A 108 2.15 -30.48 1.77
CA PHE A 108 1.41 -31.73 1.92
C PHE A 108 0.74 -31.84 3.29
N LYS A 109 1.46 -31.61 4.36
CA LYS A 109 0.90 -31.59 5.74
C LYS A 109 -0.26 -30.60 5.88
N ARG A 110 -0.17 -29.43 5.23
CA ARG A 110 -1.22 -28.40 5.28
C ARG A 110 -2.43 -28.73 4.41
N VAL A 111 -2.22 -29.33 3.25
CA VAL A 111 -3.32 -29.74 2.34
C VAL A 111 -4.16 -30.87 2.92
N THR A 112 -3.58 -31.72 3.76
CA THR A 112 -4.31 -32.82 4.45
C THR A 112 -5.06 -32.35 5.70
N ASP A 113 -4.79 -31.14 6.21
CA ASP A 113 -5.43 -30.60 7.41
C ASP A 113 -6.78 -29.91 7.09
N LYS A 114 -7.89 -30.58 7.46
CA LYS A 114 -9.25 -30.07 7.26
C LYS A 114 -9.53 -28.74 7.97
N ASN A 115 -8.90 -28.48 9.12
CA ASN A 115 -9.08 -27.25 9.87
C ASN A 115 -8.42 -26.07 9.16
N TRP A 116 -7.28 -26.30 8.52
CA TRP A 116 -6.60 -25.30 7.73
C TRP A 116 -7.48 -24.72 6.59
N TYR A 117 -8.26 -25.56 5.90
CA TYR A 117 -9.19 -25.10 4.87
C TYR A 117 -10.30 -24.21 5.45
N LYS A 118 -10.87 -24.57 6.61
CA LYS A 118 -11.91 -23.77 7.27
C LYS A 118 -11.38 -22.38 7.62
N GLU A 119 -10.21 -22.29 8.23
CA GLU A 119 -9.57 -21.01 8.56
C GLU A 119 -9.28 -20.16 7.32
N LYS A 120 -8.84 -20.77 6.23
CA LYS A 120 -8.54 -20.04 4.98
C LYS A 120 -9.79 -19.55 4.26
N LEU A 121 -10.89 -20.29 4.30
CA LEU A 121 -12.19 -19.84 3.79
C LEU A 121 -12.72 -18.63 4.58
N VAL A 122 -12.57 -18.64 5.91
CA VAL A 122 -12.89 -17.47 6.75
C VAL A 122 -12.01 -16.27 6.40
N GLN A 123 -10.68 -16.46 6.24
CA GLN A 123 -9.76 -15.38 5.86
C GLN A 123 -10.08 -14.78 4.48
N LEU A 124 -10.57 -15.57 3.55
CA LEU A 124 -11.02 -15.11 2.23
C LEU A 124 -12.41 -14.43 2.26
N GLY A 125 -13.11 -14.51 3.39
CA GLY A 125 -14.43 -13.93 3.57
C GLY A 125 -15.55 -14.72 2.87
N PHE A 126 -15.36 -16.04 2.66
CA PHE A 126 -16.38 -16.95 2.13
C PHE A 126 -17.26 -17.59 3.21
N LYS A 127 -16.81 -17.60 4.47
CA LYS A 127 -17.61 -17.97 5.65
C LYS A 127 -17.44 -16.93 6.76
N LYS A 128 -18.54 -16.63 7.46
CA LYS A 128 -18.51 -15.94 8.76
C LYS A 128 -18.27 -16.97 9.86
#